data_d1a786f2e466cad5ea815fa9f04bd60b
#
_entry.id   d1a786f2e466cad5ea815fa9f04bd60b
#
_cell.length_a   1.000
_cell.length_b   1.000
_cell.length_c   1.000
_cell.angle_alpha   90.00
_cell.angle_beta   90.00
_cell.angle_gamma   90.00
#
_symmetry.space_group_name_H-M   'P 1'
#
loop_
_entity.id
_entity.type
_entity.pdbx_description
1 polymer ?
#
loop_
_entity_poly.entity_id
_entity_poly.type
_entity_poly.pdbx_seq_one_letter_code
_entity_poly.pdbx_strand_id
1 'polypeptide(L)'
;MQELIDIIKRDGKGIGNNILKVDSFINHQIDTKLLDDVGKFLASKFKGATKVLTIEASGIAFGVSVATHLGYIPCVFAKKNKSKIVDDKNSYSTYIESYTHGNTNLVIVDKKYLTKDDKIVIIDDFLAEGNACLGLIDLCKQASAEVLGVGIVVEKGFQHGRHRLEEKGYRVESAAIVEKIENGNVILKEEK
;
A
#
# COMPACT_ATOMS: atom_id res chain seq x y z
N MET A 1 -3.59 1.06 14.97
CA MET A 1 -5.07 1.14 15.10
C MET A 1 -5.57 -0.12 15.82
N GLN A 2 -6.21 0.05 16.98
CA GLN A 2 -6.43 -1.05 17.94
C GLN A 2 -7.28 -2.20 17.38
N GLU A 3 -8.39 -1.91 16.69
CA GLU A 3 -9.28 -2.95 16.16
C GLU A 3 -8.56 -3.89 15.15
N LEU A 4 -7.76 -3.33 14.24
CA LEU A 4 -6.93 -4.13 13.33
C LEU A 4 -5.90 -4.99 14.08
N ILE A 5 -5.28 -4.43 15.11
CA ILE A 5 -4.32 -5.14 15.97
C ILE A 5 -4.99 -6.34 16.64
N ASP A 6 -6.19 -6.15 17.19
CA ASP A 6 -6.94 -7.20 17.88
C ASP A 6 -7.37 -8.32 16.92
N ILE A 7 -7.80 -7.97 15.71
CA ILE A 7 -8.15 -8.95 14.67
C ILE A 7 -6.91 -9.72 14.20
N ILE A 8 -5.77 -9.03 13.98
CA ILE A 8 -4.52 -9.73 13.61
C ILE A 8 -4.07 -10.69 14.72
N LYS A 9 -4.18 -10.30 16.00
CA LYS A 9 -3.85 -11.18 17.15
C LYS A 9 -4.76 -12.40 17.21
N ARG A 10 -6.04 -12.26 16.90
CA ARG A 10 -7.05 -13.33 16.99
C ARG A 10 -6.99 -14.28 15.80
N ASP A 11 -6.94 -13.74 14.58
CA ASP A 11 -7.19 -14.47 13.32
C ASP A 11 -5.96 -14.55 12.41
N GLY A 12 -4.95 -13.71 12.65
CA GLY A 12 -3.71 -13.71 11.88
C GLY A 12 -2.85 -14.93 12.22
N LYS A 13 -2.23 -15.51 11.18
CA LYS A 13 -1.34 -16.67 11.35
C LYS A 13 0.01 -16.40 10.71
N GLY A 14 1.06 -16.64 11.48
CA GLY A 14 2.42 -16.68 10.95
C GLY A 14 2.71 -18.02 10.27
N ILE A 15 3.35 -17.99 9.11
CA ILE A 15 3.89 -19.19 8.45
C ILE A 15 5.39 -18.96 8.28
N GLY A 16 6.18 -19.85 8.89
CA GLY A 16 7.63 -19.61 9.04
C GLY A 16 7.88 -18.30 9.81
N ASN A 17 8.90 -17.58 9.41
CA ASN A 17 9.28 -16.31 10.05
C ASN A 17 8.90 -15.06 9.25
N ASN A 18 8.37 -15.22 8.03
CA ASN A 18 8.23 -14.11 7.07
C ASN A 18 6.83 -13.93 6.47
N ILE A 19 5.96 -14.95 6.54
CA ILE A 19 4.64 -14.88 5.92
C ILE A 19 3.59 -14.63 7.01
N LEU A 20 2.83 -13.56 6.84
CA LEU A 20 1.64 -13.27 7.61
C LEU A 20 0.41 -13.59 6.76
N LYS A 21 -0.44 -14.48 7.26
CA LYS A 21 -1.70 -14.85 6.62
C LYS A 21 -2.86 -14.12 7.31
N VAL A 22 -3.58 -13.31 6.54
CA VAL A 22 -4.72 -12.47 6.97
C VAL A 22 -5.88 -12.58 5.98
N ASP A 23 -6.00 -13.73 5.32
CA ASP A 23 -6.92 -13.95 4.19
C ASP A 23 -8.38 -13.76 4.58
N SER A 24 -8.73 -14.00 5.85
CA SER A 24 -10.12 -13.96 6.33
C SER A 24 -10.69 -12.53 6.46
N PHE A 25 -9.85 -11.48 6.40
CA PHE A 25 -10.32 -10.12 6.64
C PHE A 25 -9.64 -9.03 5.78
N ILE A 26 -8.56 -9.35 5.02
CA ILE A 26 -7.85 -8.40 4.14
C ILE A 26 -7.76 -8.90 2.69
N ASN A 27 -7.25 -10.12 2.46
CA ASN A 27 -6.77 -10.49 1.12
C ASN A 27 -7.67 -11.44 0.32
N HIS A 28 -8.48 -12.27 0.95
CA HIS A 28 -9.40 -13.18 0.29
C HIS A 28 -10.85 -12.79 0.57
N GLN A 29 -11.16 -12.59 1.84
CA GLN A 29 -12.37 -11.94 2.31
C GLN A 29 -11.99 -10.58 2.90
N ILE A 30 -12.80 -9.56 2.65
CA ILE A 30 -12.63 -8.23 3.23
C ILE A 30 -13.71 -8.02 4.27
N ASP A 31 -13.30 -7.75 5.50
CA ASP A 31 -14.21 -7.20 6.52
C ASP A 31 -14.46 -5.73 6.19
N THR A 32 -15.68 -5.43 5.76
CA THR A 32 -16.03 -4.09 5.25
C THR A 32 -16.08 -3.03 6.35
N LYS A 33 -16.38 -3.41 7.59
CA LYS A 33 -16.30 -2.47 8.71
C LYS A 33 -14.85 -2.13 9.03
N LEU A 34 -13.98 -3.13 9.11
CA LEU A 34 -12.55 -2.94 9.30
C LEU A 34 -11.94 -2.11 8.16
N LEU A 35 -12.35 -2.37 6.91
CA LEU A 35 -11.95 -1.60 5.74
C LEU A 35 -12.28 -0.11 5.91
N ASP A 36 -13.49 0.22 6.37
CA ASP A 36 -13.93 1.60 6.59
C ASP A 36 -13.12 2.28 7.69
N ASP A 37 -12.94 1.61 8.83
CA ASP A 37 -12.18 2.13 9.98
C ASP A 37 -10.70 2.37 9.64
N VAL A 38 -10.06 1.45 8.91
CA VAL A 38 -8.69 1.62 8.40
C VAL A 38 -8.61 2.78 7.41
N GLY A 39 -9.58 2.88 6.50
CA GLY A 39 -9.67 3.98 5.55
C GLY A 39 -9.76 5.34 6.24
N LYS A 40 -10.62 5.46 7.24
CA LYS A 40 -10.77 6.66 8.07
C LYS A 40 -9.49 7.00 8.83
N PHE A 41 -8.83 5.99 9.42
CA PHE A 41 -7.57 6.18 10.14
C PHE A 41 -6.49 6.71 9.21
N LEU A 42 -6.23 6.06 8.08
CA LEU A 42 -5.19 6.48 7.13
C LEU A 42 -5.51 7.84 6.50
N ALA A 43 -6.77 8.11 6.14
CA ALA A 43 -7.19 9.40 5.62
C ALA A 43 -6.89 10.55 6.59
N SER A 44 -7.02 10.32 7.90
CA SER A 44 -6.72 11.33 8.93
C SER A 44 -5.24 11.78 8.91
N LYS A 45 -4.34 10.93 8.40
CA LYS A 45 -2.89 11.18 8.34
C LYS A 45 -2.48 11.99 7.10
N PHE A 46 -3.30 12.02 6.04
CA PHE A 46 -2.93 12.57 4.73
C PHE A 46 -3.89 13.65 4.23
N LYS A 47 -4.27 14.56 5.12
CA LYS A 47 -5.11 15.72 4.73
C LYS A 47 -4.45 16.53 3.63
N GLY A 48 -5.24 16.97 2.66
CA GLY A 48 -4.78 17.77 1.52
C GLY A 48 -4.36 16.95 0.30
N ALA A 49 -4.44 15.62 0.35
CA ALA A 49 -4.30 14.79 -0.84
C ALA A 49 -5.44 15.10 -1.84
N THR A 50 -5.10 15.16 -3.12
CA THR A 50 -6.07 15.35 -4.21
C THR A 50 -6.40 14.05 -4.92
N LYS A 51 -5.58 13.01 -4.69
CA LYS A 51 -5.75 11.69 -5.34
C LYS A 51 -5.07 10.59 -4.53
N VAL A 52 -5.69 9.42 -4.51
CA VAL A 52 -5.08 8.19 -4.00
C VAL A 52 -4.48 7.43 -5.18
N LEU A 53 -3.27 6.89 -5.01
CA LEU A 53 -2.64 5.94 -5.92
C LEU A 53 -2.38 4.63 -5.20
N THR A 54 -2.76 3.52 -5.82
CA THR A 54 -2.50 2.16 -5.33
C THR A 54 -2.10 1.23 -6.46
N ILE A 55 -1.95 -0.06 -6.18
CA ILE A 55 -1.65 -1.09 -7.17
C ILE A 55 -2.66 -2.25 -7.08
N GLU A 56 -3.02 -2.84 -8.24
CA GLU A 56 -3.87 -4.05 -8.24
C GLU A 56 -3.15 -5.24 -7.57
N ALA A 57 -3.86 -6.08 -6.80
CA ALA A 57 -5.31 -6.03 -6.63
C ALA A 57 -5.72 -5.60 -5.20
N SER A 58 -5.10 -6.11 -4.14
CA SER A 58 -5.57 -5.99 -2.73
C SER A 58 -5.54 -4.56 -2.19
N GLY A 59 -4.61 -3.73 -2.65
CA GLY A 59 -4.56 -2.31 -2.28
C GLY A 59 -5.77 -1.49 -2.73
N ILE A 60 -6.50 -1.93 -3.77
CA ILE A 60 -7.60 -1.15 -4.36
C ILE A 60 -8.72 -0.90 -3.35
N ALA A 61 -9.14 -1.90 -2.61
CA ALA A 61 -10.23 -1.75 -1.64
C ALA A 61 -9.90 -0.68 -0.59
N PHE A 62 -8.70 -0.73 -0.02
CA PHE A 62 -8.22 0.24 0.98
C PHE A 62 -8.02 1.62 0.35
N GLY A 63 -7.48 1.69 -0.87
CA GLY A 63 -7.36 2.94 -1.62
C GLY A 63 -8.70 3.64 -1.83
N VAL A 64 -9.74 2.90 -2.18
CA VAL A 64 -11.11 3.43 -2.33
C VAL A 64 -11.65 3.92 -0.98
N SER A 65 -11.49 3.15 0.10
CA SER A 65 -11.94 3.57 1.42
C SER A 65 -11.24 4.86 1.88
N VAL A 66 -9.91 4.95 1.74
CA VAL A 66 -9.14 6.17 2.06
C VAL A 66 -9.61 7.36 1.22
N ALA A 67 -9.81 7.17 -0.09
CA ALA A 67 -10.28 8.21 -1.00
C ALA A 67 -11.68 8.75 -0.60
N THR A 68 -12.57 7.87 -0.18
CA THR A 68 -13.88 8.22 0.36
C THR A 68 -13.76 9.13 1.59
N HIS A 69 -12.92 8.75 2.56
CA HIS A 69 -12.71 9.53 3.78
C HIS A 69 -11.87 10.81 3.59
N LEU A 70 -11.20 10.96 2.45
CA LEU A 70 -10.54 12.21 2.03
C LEU A 70 -11.49 13.18 1.28
N GLY A 71 -12.80 12.92 1.28
CA GLY A 71 -13.80 13.75 0.64
C GLY A 71 -14.14 13.31 -0.79
N TYR A 72 -14.14 11.99 -1.04
CA TYR A 72 -14.46 11.38 -2.34
C TYR A 72 -13.50 11.80 -3.46
N ILE A 73 -12.22 11.94 -3.14
CA ILE A 73 -11.20 12.19 -4.16
C ILE A 73 -11.02 10.97 -5.07
N PRO A 74 -10.49 11.12 -6.30
CA PRO A 74 -10.23 9.98 -7.18
C PRO A 74 -9.24 8.98 -6.57
N CYS A 75 -9.52 7.68 -6.76
CA CYS A 75 -8.59 6.59 -6.51
C CYS A 75 -8.14 6.01 -7.85
N VAL A 76 -6.85 6.09 -8.14
CA VAL A 76 -6.21 5.51 -9.32
C VAL A 76 -5.46 4.25 -8.88
N PHE A 77 -5.54 3.20 -9.67
CA PHE A 77 -4.71 2.01 -9.43
C PHE A 77 -3.83 1.70 -10.64
N ALA A 78 -2.56 1.46 -10.35
CA ALA A 78 -1.60 1.00 -11.31
C ALA A 78 -1.89 -0.47 -11.69
N LYS A 79 -1.86 -0.76 -12.99
CA LYS A 79 -2.16 -2.09 -13.53
C LYS A 79 -0.89 -2.87 -13.79
N LYS A 80 -0.89 -4.15 -13.44
CA LYS A 80 0.15 -5.10 -13.83
C LYS A 80 -0.07 -5.49 -15.30
N ASN A 81 0.79 -5.03 -16.17
CA ASN A 81 0.68 -5.33 -17.60
C ASN A 81 1.30 -6.69 -17.91
N LYS A 82 0.51 -7.59 -18.49
CA LYS A 82 0.99 -8.89 -18.98
C LYS A 82 1.67 -8.79 -20.36
N SER A 83 1.39 -7.73 -21.11
CA SER A 83 2.02 -7.44 -22.40
C SER A 83 3.36 -6.75 -22.20
N LYS A 84 4.38 -7.16 -22.95
CA LYS A 84 5.67 -6.45 -23.01
C LYS A 84 5.61 -5.17 -23.86
N ILE A 85 4.50 -4.92 -24.52
CA ILE A 85 4.28 -3.73 -25.36
C ILE A 85 3.65 -2.66 -24.46
N VAL A 86 4.39 -1.59 -24.21
CA VAL A 86 3.92 -0.40 -23.51
C VAL A 86 3.67 0.68 -24.54
N ASP A 87 2.54 1.34 -24.43
CA ASP A 87 2.32 2.60 -25.15
C ASP A 87 2.95 3.74 -24.34
N ASP A 88 4.25 3.94 -24.53
CA ASP A 88 5.04 4.96 -23.82
C ASP A 88 4.53 6.39 -24.09
N LYS A 89 3.75 6.59 -25.15
CA LYS A 89 3.16 7.90 -25.44
C LYS A 89 2.07 8.27 -24.45
N ASN A 90 1.28 7.26 -24.03
CA ASN A 90 0.07 7.48 -23.24
C ASN A 90 0.17 6.94 -21.80
N SER A 91 1.24 6.25 -21.43
CA SER A 91 1.37 5.64 -20.10
C SER A 91 2.70 5.97 -19.45
N TYR A 92 2.67 6.12 -18.14
CA TYR A 92 3.84 5.98 -17.27
C TYR A 92 4.02 4.51 -16.95
N SER A 93 5.26 4.03 -16.88
CA SER A 93 5.55 2.62 -16.62
C SER A 93 6.79 2.44 -15.74
N THR A 94 6.79 1.36 -14.96
CA THR A 94 7.94 0.95 -14.15
C THR A 94 7.93 -0.56 -13.93
N TYR A 95 9.09 -1.13 -13.61
CA TYR A 95 9.22 -2.54 -13.25
C TYR A 95 9.25 -2.70 -11.73
N ILE A 96 8.40 -3.59 -11.22
CA ILE A 96 8.32 -3.91 -9.80
C ILE A 96 8.60 -5.39 -9.59
N GLU A 97 9.62 -5.71 -8.81
CA GLU A 97 9.86 -7.07 -8.35
C GLU A 97 8.80 -7.52 -7.36
N SER A 98 8.15 -8.65 -7.64
CA SER A 98 7.24 -9.28 -6.70
C SER A 98 8.02 -10.05 -5.65
N TYR A 99 7.87 -9.67 -4.39
CA TYR A 99 8.51 -10.35 -3.26
C TYR A 99 8.07 -11.82 -3.11
N THR A 100 6.80 -12.12 -3.43
CA THR A 100 6.21 -13.45 -3.25
C THR A 100 6.50 -14.44 -4.37
N HIS A 101 6.79 -13.97 -5.58
CA HIS A 101 6.90 -14.83 -6.77
C HIS A 101 8.24 -14.71 -7.51
N GLY A 102 9.15 -13.83 -7.07
CA GLY A 102 10.44 -13.60 -7.75
C GLY A 102 10.31 -13.10 -9.19
N ASN A 103 9.11 -12.75 -9.61
CA ASN A 103 8.83 -12.24 -10.95
C ASN A 103 8.81 -10.72 -10.97
N THR A 104 9.40 -10.14 -12.00
CA THR A 104 9.30 -8.71 -12.27
C THR A 104 8.05 -8.43 -13.09
N ASN A 105 7.17 -7.57 -12.56
CA ASN A 105 5.96 -7.15 -13.25
C ASN A 105 6.16 -5.75 -13.82
N LEU A 106 5.76 -5.56 -15.06
CA LEU A 106 5.60 -4.23 -15.64
C LEU A 106 4.31 -3.62 -15.11
N VAL A 107 4.41 -2.45 -14.50
CA VAL A 107 3.29 -1.73 -13.90
C VAL A 107 3.09 -0.41 -14.64
N ILE A 108 1.84 -0.08 -14.97
CA ILE A 108 1.49 1.07 -15.80
C ILE A 108 0.34 1.89 -15.20
N VAL A 109 0.38 3.21 -15.46
CA VAL A 109 -0.73 4.16 -15.25
C VAL A 109 -0.85 5.03 -16.49
N ASP A 110 -2.07 5.22 -17.02
CA ASP A 110 -2.33 6.15 -18.11
C ASP A 110 -2.10 7.60 -17.66
N LYS A 111 -1.37 8.39 -18.48
CA LYS A 111 -0.97 9.78 -18.20
C LYS A 111 -2.14 10.70 -17.91
N LYS A 112 -3.33 10.42 -18.44
CA LYS A 112 -4.53 11.21 -18.18
C LYS A 112 -5.04 11.13 -16.74
N TYR A 113 -4.61 10.10 -15.98
CA TYR A 113 -5.04 9.91 -14.59
C TYR A 113 -4.02 10.38 -13.55
N LEU A 114 -2.79 10.72 -13.97
CA LEU A 114 -1.72 11.13 -13.07
C LEU A 114 -0.97 12.32 -13.67
N THR A 115 -1.06 13.48 -13.03
CA THR A 115 -0.54 14.75 -13.53
C THR A 115 0.31 15.48 -12.50
N LYS A 116 1.04 16.50 -12.93
CA LYS A 116 1.89 17.34 -12.07
C LYS A 116 1.12 18.15 -11.02
N ASP A 117 -0.18 18.32 -11.20
CA ASP A 117 -1.02 19.10 -10.29
C ASP A 117 -1.61 18.24 -9.16
N ASP A 118 -1.34 16.93 -9.19
CA ASP A 118 -1.83 15.98 -8.19
C ASP A 118 -0.94 15.96 -6.95
N LYS A 119 -1.59 15.94 -5.78
CA LYS A 119 -1.00 15.62 -4.47
C LYS A 119 -1.41 14.21 -4.09
N ILE A 120 -0.48 13.28 -4.22
CA ILE A 120 -0.75 11.85 -4.15
C ILE A 120 -0.49 11.32 -2.73
N VAL A 121 -1.43 10.54 -2.21
CA VAL A 121 -1.15 9.57 -1.16
C VAL A 121 -1.12 8.17 -1.77
N ILE A 122 -0.07 7.42 -1.51
CA ILE A 122 0.06 6.03 -1.93
C ILE A 122 -0.53 5.14 -0.84
N ILE A 123 -1.42 4.21 -1.20
CA ILE A 123 -2.05 3.27 -0.27
C ILE A 123 -1.76 1.85 -0.74
N ASP A 124 -1.32 1.00 0.21
CA ASP A 124 -1.13 -0.43 -0.07
C ASP A 124 -1.55 -1.28 1.15
N ASP A 125 -1.88 -2.55 0.90
CA ASP A 125 -2.30 -3.48 1.96
C ASP A 125 -1.12 -3.93 2.83
N PHE A 126 0.03 -4.24 2.22
CA PHE A 126 1.24 -4.67 2.93
C PHE A 126 2.47 -3.84 2.59
N LEU A 127 3.27 -3.56 3.61
CA LEU A 127 4.65 -3.09 3.43
C LEU A 127 5.63 -4.19 3.87
N ALA A 128 6.32 -4.76 2.91
CA ALA A 128 7.40 -5.73 3.10
C ALA A 128 8.75 -5.04 2.78
N GLU A 129 9.36 -5.33 1.63
CA GLU A 129 10.58 -4.66 1.17
C GLU A 129 10.34 -3.28 0.53
N GLY A 130 9.08 -2.88 0.32
CA GLY A 130 8.69 -1.58 -0.21
C GLY A 130 8.79 -1.44 -1.73
N ASN A 131 9.03 -2.53 -2.47
CA ASN A 131 9.19 -2.47 -3.93
C ASN A 131 7.95 -1.90 -4.64
N ALA A 132 6.74 -2.28 -4.21
CA ALA A 132 5.50 -1.74 -4.78
C ALA A 132 5.40 -0.23 -4.56
N CYS A 133 5.58 0.23 -3.33
CA CYS A 133 5.52 1.66 -3.00
C CYS A 133 6.57 2.47 -3.76
N LEU A 134 7.82 1.97 -3.85
CA LEU A 134 8.89 2.62 -4.61
C LEU A 134 8.58 2.71 -6.11
N GLY A 135 7.96 1.66 -6.67
CA GLY A 135 7.49 1.69 -8.05
C GLY A 135 6.36 2.71 -8.27
N LEU A 136 5.39 2.78 -7.36
CA LEU A 136 4.33 3.80 -7.44
C LEU A 136 4.88 5.23 -7.30
N ILE A 137 5.89 5.43 -6.45
CA ILE A 137 6.63 6.70 -6.33
C ILE A 137 7.33 7.04 -7.65
N ASP A 138 7.93 6.06 -8.33
CA ASP A 138 8.56 6.28 -9.63
C ASP A 138 7.56 6.75 -10.68
N LEU A 139 6.35 6.16 -10.74
CA LEU A 139 5.26 6.63 -11.61
C LEU A 139 4.86 8.09 -11.28
N CYS A 140 4.78 8.45 -9.98
CA CYS A 140 4.52 9.83 -9.57
C CYS A 140 5.63 10.79 -10.03
N LYS A 141 6.91 10.39 -9.94
CA LYS A 141 8.04 11.18 -10.43
C LYS A 141 7.97 11.40 -11.95
N GLN A 142 7.64 10.38 -12.73
CA GLN A 142 7.44 10.50 -14.18
C GLN A 142 6.32 11.50 -14.50
N ALA A 143 5.27 11.56 -13.68
CA ALA A 143 4.17 12.52 -13.81
C ALA A 143 4.51 13.91 -13.24
N SER A 144 5.64 14.07 -12.56
CA SER A 144 5.96 15.27 -11.75
C SER A 144 4.93 15.57 -10.66
N ALA A 145 4.20 14.56 -10.18
CA ALA A 145 3.22 14.66 -9.11
C ALA A 145 3.89 14.70 -7.73
N GLU A 146 3.30 15.47 -6.81
CA GLU A 146 3.75 15.52 -5.42
C GLU A 146 3.30 14.28 -4.65
N VAL A 147 4.20 13.58 -3.94
CA VAL A 147 3.86 12.46 -3.06
C VAL A 147 3.85 12.95 -1.61
N LEU A 148 2.67 12.99 -0.98
CA LEU A 148 2.51 13.40 0.42
C LEU A 148 2.98 12.34 1.41
N GLY A 149 2.98 11.08 1.00
CA GLY A 149 3.43 9.94 1.78
C GLY A 149 2.78 8.64 1.38
N VAL A 150 3.04 7.61 2.20
CA VAL A 150 2.61 6.22 1.99
C VAL A 150 1.80 5.77 3.19
N GLY A 151 0.56 5.31 2.96
CA GLY A 151 -0.32 4.72 3.95
C GLY A 151 -0.39 3.21 3.77
N ILE A 152 -0.17 2.46 4.83
CA ILE A 152 -0.07 0.99 4.83
C ILE A 152 -1.06 0.41 5.82
N VAL A 153 -1.76 -0.66 5.41
CA VAL A 153 -2.65 -1.37 6.32
C VAL A 153 -1.85 -2.20 7.32
N VAL A 154 -0.98 -3.08 6.83
CA VAL A 154 -0.13 -3.92 7.68
C VAL A 154 1.33 -3.81 7.25
N GLU A 155 2.17 -3.33 8.15
CA GLU A 155 3.61 -3.25 7.95
C GLU A 155 4.33 -4.45 8.58
N LYS A 156 5.22 -5.07 7.83
CA LYS A 156 6.17 -6.04 8.36
C LYS A 156 7.41 -5.29 8.84
N GLY A 157 7.37 -4.80 10.08
CA GLY A 157 8.40 -3.96 10.68
C GLY A 157 9.79 -4.61 10.80
N PHE A 158 9.86 -5.93 10.64
CA PHE A 158 11.10 -6.71 10.57
C PHE A 158 11.74 -6.74 9.17
N GLN A 159 11.12 -6.09 8.18
CA GLN A 159 11.62 -5.94 6.81
C GLN A 159 12.02 -4.49 6.53
N HIS A 160 12.66 -4.22 5.40
CA HIS A 160 13.35 -2.96 5.16
C HIS A 160 12.49 -1.87 4.50
N GLY A 161 11.23 -2.16 4.19
CA GLY A 161 10.39 -1.27 3.37
C GLY A 161 10.26 0.15 3.93
N ARG A 162 9.96 0.30 5.23
CA ARG A 162 9.89 1.61 5.89
C ARG A 162 11.20 2.37 5.76
N HIS A 163 12.30 1.75 6.15
CA HIS A 163 13.62 2.38 6.11
C HIS A 163 13.97 2.89 4.71
N ARG A 164 13.76 2.05 3.69
CA ARG A 164 14.01 2.41 2.27
C ARG A 164 13.17 3.59 1.78
N LEU A 165 11.94 3.74 2.28
CA LEU A 165 11.06 4.86 1.94
C LEU A 165 11.48 6.13 2.69
N GLU A 166 11.73 6.04 3.99
CA GLU A 166 12.11 7.17 4.83
C GLU A 166 13.49 7.73 4.47
N GLU A 167 14.47 6.90 4.09
CA GLU A 167 15.77 7.35 3.55
C GLU A 167 15.62 8.20 2.28
N LYS A 168 14.55 8.00 1.51
CA LYS A 168 14.23 8.80 0.32
C LYS A 168 13.34 10.01 0.63
N GLY A 169 13.08 10.28 1.92
CA GLY A 169 12.31 11.41 2.39
C GLY A 169 10.79 11.21 2.36
N TYR A 170 10.29 9.99 2.17
CA TYR A 170 8.85 9.71 2.14
C TYR A 170 8.34 9.32 3.53
N ARG A 171 7.29 10.04 3.98
CA ARG A 171 6.56 9.71 5.20
C ARG A 171 5.79 8.41 5.04
N VAL A 172 5.87 7.52 6.06
CA VAL A 172 5.14 6.24 6.09
C VAL A 172 4.25 6.19 7.32
N GLU A 173 2.96 5.93 7.12
CA GLU A 173 1.96 5.73 8.17
C GLU A 173 1.36 4.34 8.05
N SER A 174 1.38 3.56 9.11
CA SER A 174 0.87 2.18 9.11
C SER A 174 -0.22 2.00 10.15
N ALA A 175 -1.32 1.31 9.77
CA ALA A 175 -2.42 1.04 10.69
C ALA A 175 -2.09 -0.05 11.72
N ALA A 176 -1.24 -1.02 11.34
CA ALA A 176 -0.64 -2.00 12.24
C ALA A 176 0.80 -2.31 11.83
N ILE A 177 1.67 -2.58 12.80
CA ILE A 177 3.07 -2.95 12.57
C ILE A 177 3.33 -4.31 13.25
N VAL A 178 3.73 -5.29 12.45
CA VAL A 178 4.19 -6.60 12.93
C VAL A 178 5.69 -6.49 13.20
N GLU A 179 6.10 -6.63 14.45
CA GLU A 179 7.52 -6.58 14.83
C GLU A 179 8.28 -7.85 14.45
N LYS A 180 7.64 -9.00 14.65
CA LYS A 180 8.19 -10.29 14.27
C LYS A 180 7.12 -11.38 14.18
N ILE A 181 7.46 -12.46 13.51
CA ILE A 181 6.70 -13.71 13.51
C ILE A 181 7.59 -14.77 14.13
N GLU A 182 7.11 -15.45 15.18
CA GLU A 182 7.89 -16.41 15.92
C GLU A 182 7.03 -17.62 16.29
N ASN A 183 7.44 -18.82 15.88
CA ASN A 183 6.70 -20.07 16.13
C ASN A 183 5.22 -20.00 15.71
N GLY A 184 4.91 -19.31 14.59
CA GLY A 184 3.55 -19.11 14.12
C GLY A 184 2.77 -17.98 14.81
N ASN A 185 3.33 -17.39 15.87
CA ASN A 185 2.72 -16.26 16.57
C ASN A 185 3.12 -14.93 15.92
N VAL A 186 2.15 -14.03 15.82
CA VAL A 186 2.34 -12.68 15.28
C VAL A 186 2.53 -11.71 16.44
N ILE A 187 3.68 -11.08 16.51
CA ILE A 187 4.01 -10.10 17.55
C ILE A 187 3.90 -8.71 16.93
N LEU A 188 2.99 -7.91 17.47
CA LEU A 188 2.69 -6.56 16.99
C LEU A 188 3.39 -5.52 17.86
N LYS A 189 3.79 -4.41 17.23
CA LYS A 189 4.30 -3.25 17.92
C LYS A 189 3.17 -2.62 18.74
N GLU A 190 3.40 -2.43 20.04
CA GLU A 190 2.44 -1.72 20.90
C GLU A 190 2.50 -0.23 20.61
N GLU A 191 1.32 0.40 20.45
CA GLU A 191 1.22 1.86 20.45
C GLU A 191 1.55 2.37 21.87
N LYS A 192 2.59 3.23 21.96
CA LYS A 192 2.92 3.92 23.20
C LYS A 192 2.00 5.11 23.43
#